data_ecc4742b1dcfa11ffb3216b3dfce832d
#
_entry.id   ecc4742b1dcfa11ffb3216b3dfce832d
#
_cell.length_a   1.000
_cell.length_b   1.000
_cell.length_c   1.000
_cell.angle_alpha   90.00
_cell.angle_beta   90.00
_cell.angle_gamma   90.00
#
_symmetry.space_group_name_H-M   'P 1'
#
loop_
_entity.id
_entity.type
_entity.pdbx_description
1 polymer ?
#
loop_
_entity_poly.entity_id
_entity_poly.type
_entity_poly.pdbx_seq_one_letter_code
_entity_poly.pdbx_strand_id
1 'polypeptide(L)'
;LLIFEFGALPVILIHKNGVSFYQFESLAQFSEIRHGIFTRHFGNSRAPFASLNVSFGLGDPDDHIQQNRRVIARAMGGHDLVCARQVHGDQVLLLNPDQSGADDGEACPLGTGDAMATATAGKLLMIQLADCQSILLYDTTRQVVANIHSGWRGSIRNIAGRTVNAMKKRFGSNPANLFAGIGPSLGPCCAEFIHYRKEIPERFWSYKVLQHHFDFWTISHDQLCAAGVSPDHIENSNICTRCNTALFFSYRGEGQTGRFASVIGLNK
;
A
#
# COMPACT_ATOMS: atom_id res chain seq x y z
N LEU A 1 -23.45 2.18 29.64
CA LEU A 1 -23.50 1.73 28.22
C LEU A 1 -22.70 2.76 27.43
N LEU A 2 -21.41 2.48 27.15
CA LEU A 2 -20.61 3.29 26.23
C LEU A 2 -21.02 2.87 24.82
N ILE A 3 -21.79 3.70 24.14
CA ILE A 3 -22.07 3.57 22.72
C ILE A 3 -20.78 4.05 22.04
N PHE A 4 -19.97 3.10 21.55
CA PHE A 4 -18.94 3.43 20.56
C PHE A 4 -19.69 3.75 19.26
N GLU A 5 -19.79 5.02 18.92
CA GLU A 5 -20.10 5.42 17.57
C GLU A 5 -19.01 4.84 16.65
N PHE A 6 -19.35 3.81 15.90
CA PHE A 6 -18.53 3.39 14.77
C PHE A 6 -18.63 4.51 13.74
N GLY A 7 -17.71 5.46 13.76
CA GLY A 7 -17.55 6.42 12.67
C GLY A 7 -17.42 5.65 11.34
N ALA A 8 -18.02 6.17 10.29
CA ALA A 8 -17.90 5.60 8.97
C ALA A 8 -16.41 5.39 8.64
N LEU A 9 -16.05 4.22 8.11
CA LEU A 9 -14.67 3.97 7.67
C LEU A 9 -14.35 4.98 6.55
N PRO A 10 -13.18 5.61 6.53
CA PRO A 10 -12.81 6.61 5.50
C PRO A 10 -12.44 5.93 4.17
N VAL A 11 -13.01 4.77 3.91
CA VAL A 11 -12.79 3.98 2.69
C VAL A 11 -14.10 3.42 2.16
N ILE A 12 -14.26 3.50 0.85
CA ILE A 12 -15.43 3.02 0.11
C ILE A 12 -15.09 1.68 -0.55
N LEU A 13 -15.94 0.66 -0.37
CA LEU A 13 -15.83 -0.60 -1.08
C LEU A 13 -16.44 -0.48 -2.48
N ILE A 14 -15.66 -0.73 -3.50
CA ILE A 14 -16.04 -0.70 -4.91
C ILE A 14 -16.06 -2.13 -5.49
N HIS A 15 -17.10 -2.45 -6.25
CA HIS A 15 -17.17 -3.65 -7.08
C HIS A 15 -17.14 -3.23 -8.55
N LYS A 16 -16.11 -3.63 -9.29
CA LYS A 16 -15.93 -3.23 -10.69
C LYS A 16 -15.18 -4.31 -11.47
N ASN A 17 -15.67 -4.61 -12.67
CA ASN A 17 -15.04 -5.56 -13.61
C ASN A 17 -14.70 -6.91 -12.97
N GLY A 18 -15.59 -7.41 -12.08
CA GLY A 18 -15.45 -8.71 -11.44
C GLY A 18 -14.48 -8.76 -10.27
N VAL A 19 -14.03 -7.62 -9.73
CA VAL A 19 -13.19 -7.55 -8.52
C VAL A 19 -13.68 -6.52 -7.52
N SER A 20 -13.22 -6.63 -6.28
CA SER A 20 -13.56 -5.72 -5.19
C SER A 20 -12.30 -5.06 -4.65
N PHE A 21 -12.37 -3.77 -4.41
CA PHE A 21 -11.29 -2.98 -3.83
C PHE A 21 -11.81 -1.81 -3.02
N TYR A 22 -11.02 -1.34 -2.08
CA TYR A 22 -11.29 -0.15 -1.29
C TYR A 22 -10.64 1.08 -1.93
N GLN A 23 -11.34 2.21 -1.85
CA GLN A 23 -10.81 3.54 -2.20
C GLN A 23 -10.89 4.45 -0.98
N PHE A 24 -9.92 5.34 -0.82
CA PHE A 24 -9.99 6.44 0.13
C PHE A 24 -10.90 7.54 -0.39
N GLU A 25 -11.80 8.07 0.45
CA GLU A 25 -12.72 9.13 0.04
C GLU A 25 -11.97 10.38 -0.40
N SER A 26 -10.94 10.78 0.33
CA SER A 26 -10.10 11.94 0.01
C SER A 26 -9.35 11.81 -1.31
N LEU A 27 -8.97 10.60 -1.72
CA LEU A 27 -8.30 10.36 -3.01
C LEU A 27 -9.30 10.14 -4.15
N ALA A 28 -10.51 9.63 -3.86
CA ALA A 28 -11.53 9.34 -4.88
C ALA A 28 -12.15 10.60 -5.51
N GLN A 29 -12.04 11.75 -4.85
CA GLN A 29 -12.50 13.04 -5.39
C GLN A 29 -11.68 13.52 -6.59
N PHE A 30 -10.45 13.00 -6.80
CA PHE A 30 -9.56 13.41 -7.88
C PHE A 30 -9.73 12.52 -9.10
N SER A 31 -10.29 13.08 -10.18
CA SER A 31 -10.51 12.37 -11.45
C SER A 31 -9.21 12.04 -12.19
N GLU A 32 -8.11 12.72 -11.85
CA GLU A 32 -6.80 12.60 -12.48
C GLU A 32 -6.08 11.31 -12.08
N ILE A 33 -6.51 10.65 -11.00
CA ILE A 33 -5.89 9.44 -10.51
C ILE A 33 -6.83 8.24 -10.52
N ARG A 34 -6.23 7.06 -10.53
CA ARG A 34 -6.86 5.78 -10.19
C ARG A 34 -6.13 5.20 -9.00
N HIS A 35 -6.86 4.73 -8.00
CA HIS A 35 -6.29 4.02 -6.87
C HIS A 35 -7.23 2.94 -6.38
N GLY A 36 -6.68 1.95 -5.70
CA GLY A 36 -7.47 0.89 -5.08
C GLY A 36 -6.61 -0.06 -4.27
N ILE A 37 -7.17 -0.55 -3.18
CA ILE A 37 -6.60 -1.61 -2.36
C ILE A 37 -7.51 -2.82 -2.51
N PHE A 38 -7.03 -3.83 -3.24
CA PHE A 38 -7.82 -4.97 -3.65
C PHE A 38 -8.05 -5.93 -2.48
N THR A 39 -9.24 -6.52 -2.45
CA THR A 39 -9.49 -7.67 -1.57
C THR A 39 -8.87 -8.93 -2.15
N ARG A 40 -8.82 -10.02 -1.35
CA ARG A 40 -8.32 -11.32 -1.82
C ARG A 40 -9.25 -12.06 -2.77
N HIS A 41 -10.46 -11.52 -3.04
CA HIS A 41 -11.52 -12.20 -3.76
C HIS A 41 -11.46 -12.03 -5.27
N PHE A 42 -12.16 -12.96 -5.97
CA PHE A 42 -12.44 -12.90 -7.41
C PHE A 42 -11.21 -13.05 -8.32
N GLY A 43 -10.17 -13.73 -7.85
CA GLY A 43 -9.01 -14.11 -8.65
C GLY A 43 -9.05 -15.56 -9.10
N ASN A 44 -7.95 -16.01 -9.72
CA ASN A 44 -7.77 -17.32 -10.32
C ASN A 44 -7.00 -18.31 -9.43
N SER A 45 -6.32 -17.82 -8.39
CA SER A 45 -5.49 -18.64 -7.51
C SER A 45 -6.32 -19.54 -6.60
N ARG A 46 -5.77 -20.71 -6.27
CA ARG A 46 -6.39 -21.70 -5.38
C ARG A 46 -5.76 -21.62 -3.98
N ALA A 47 -6.40 -22.28 -3.00
CA ALA A 47 -5.84 -22.37 -1.66
C ALA A 47 -4.38 -22.91 -1.69
N PRO A 48 -3.47 -22.37 -0.85
CA PRO A 48 -3.67 -21.35 0.19
C PRO A 48 -3.67 -19.88 -0.33
N PHE A 49 -3.58 -19.66 -1.65
CA PHE A 49 -3.45 -18.34 -2.31
C PHE A 49 -4.81 -17.79 -2.80
N ALA A 50 -5.93 -18.41 -2.40
CA ALA A 50 -7.26 -18.08 -2.92
C ALA A 50 -7.71 -16.67 -2.46
N SER A 51 -8.02 -15.85 -3.47
CA SER A 51 -8.06 -16.13 -4.90
C SER A 51 -7.27 -15.10 -5.74
N LEU A 52 -7.17 -13.82 -5.33
CA LEU A 52 -6.54 -12.72 -6.08
C LEU A 52 -5.08 -12.50 -5.62
N ASN A 53 -4.28 -13.57 -5.61
CA ASN A 53 -2.85 -13.45 -5.32
C ASN A 53 -2.10 -12.79 -6.48
N VAL A 54 -1.24 -11.81 -6.17
CA VAL A 54 -0.46 -11.06 -7.16
C VAL A 54 1.05 -11.28 -7.07
N SER A 55 1.49 -12.15 -6.14
CA SER A 55 2.93 -12.36 -5.88
C SER A 55 3.45 -13.65 -6.48
N PHE A 56 4.47 -13.54 -7.31
CA PHE A 56 5.26 -14.67 -7.78
C PHE A 56 6.13 -15.28 -6.66
N GLY A 57 6.57 -16.52 -6.87
CA GLY A 57 7.56 -17.17 -6.02
C GLY A 57 7.04 -17.70 -4.68
N LEU A 58 5.72 -17.75 -4.47
CA LEU A 58 5.10 -18.28 -3.25
C LEU A 58 4.63 -19.74 -3.39
N GLY A 59 4.70 -20.31 -4.61
CA GLY A 59 4.21 -21.64 -4.94
C GLY A 59 2.84 -21.66 -5.63
N ASP A 60 2.27 -20.49 -5.93
CA ASP A 60 1.10 -20.35 -6.80
C ASP A 60 1.54 -20.40 -8.28
N PRO A 61 0.78 -21.03 -9.20
CA PRO A 61 1.10 -21.03 -10.62
C PRO A 61 1.21 -19.62 -11.22
N ASP A 62 2.26 -19.38 -12.01
CA ASP A 62 2.56 -18.06 -12.58
C ASP A 62 1.45 -17.55 -13.51
N ASP A 63 0.77 -18.44 -14.25
CA ASP A 63 -0.37 -18.08 -15.09
C ASP A 63 -1.57 -17.55 -14.29
N HIS A 64 -1.84 -18.08 -13.10
CA HIS A 64 -2.85 -17.54 -12.19
C HIS A 64 -2.50 -16.12 -11.76
N ILE A 65 -1.23 -15.89 -11.40
CA ILE A 65 -0.75 -14.57 -10.94
C ILE A 65 -0.85 -13.55 -12.07
N GLN A 66 -0.42 -13.92 -13.28
CA GLN A 66 -0.54 -13.06 -14.47
C GLN A 66 -2.01 -12.71 -14.77
N GLN A 67 -2.92 -13.68 -14.71
CA GLN A 67 -4.35 -13.44 -14.90
C GLN A 67 -4.90 -12.49 -13.82
N ASN A 68 -4.51 -12.67 -12.55
CA ASN A 68 -4.91 -11.81 -11.45
C ASN A 68 -4.44 -10.37 -11.66
N ARG A 69 -3.18 -10.17 -12.06
CA ARG A 69 -2.63 -8.84 -12.39
C ARG A 69 -3.36 -8.19 -13.56
N ARG A 70 -3.70 -8.94 -14.61
CA ARG A 70 -4.50 -8.43 -15.75
C ARG A 70 -5.90 -7.99 -15.33
N VAL A 71 -6.54 -8.72 -14.40
CA VAL A 71 -7.86 -8.34 -13.87
C VAL A 71 -7.76 -7.02 -13.11
N ILE A 72 -6.74 -6.82 -12.27
CA ILE A 72 -6.48 -5.57 -11.57
C ILE A 72 -6.25 -4.41 -12.55
N ALA A 73 -5.37 -4.60 -13.54
CA ALA A 73 -5.11 -3.59 -14.56
C ALA A 73 -6.39 -3.15 -15.30
N ARG A 74 -7.24 -4.11 -15.70
CA ARG A 74 -8.54 -3.83 -16.35
C ARG A 74 -9.50 -3.06 -15.43
N ALA A 75 -9.56 -3.42 -14.13
CA ALA A 75 -10.40 -2.72 -13.17
C ALA A 75 -9.99 -1.25 -13.02
N MET A 76 -8.68 -0.97 -13.17
CA MET A 76 -8.08 0.37 -13.10
C MET A 76 -7.97 1.09 -14.47
N GLY A 77 -8.66 0.63 -15.51
CA GLY A 77 -8.71 1.32 -16.80
C GLY A 77 -7.70 0.84 -17.83
N GLY A 78 -7.08 -0.32 -17.65
CA GLY A 78 -6.15 -0.93 -18.61
C GLY A 78 -4.77 -0.26 -18.66
N HIS A 79 -4.34 0.31 -17.53
CA HIS A 79 -3.02 0.91 -17.38
C HIS A 79 -1.94 -0.16 -17.13
N ASP A 80 -0.69 0.16 -17.45
CA ASP A 80 0.45 -0.74 -17.23
C ASP A 80 0.78 -0.85 -15.74
N LEU A 81 0.81 -2.06 -15.22
CA LEU A 81 1.26 -2.31 -13.85
C LEU A 81 2.77 -2.20 -13.73
N VAL A 82 3.22 -1.43 -12.76
CA VAL A 82 4.63 -1.26 -12.43
C VAL A 82 4.87 -1.74 -11.01
N CYS A 83 5.80 -2.69 -10.86
CA CYS A 83 6.16 -3.27 -9.58
C CYS A 83 7.64 -3.06 -9.27
N ALA A 84 8.01 -3.20 -8.01
CA ALA A 84 9.38 -3.27 -7.54
C ALA A 84 9.61 -4.56 -6.75
N ARG A 85 10.85 -4.99 -6.66
CA ARG A 85 11.25 -6.05 -5.73
C ARG A 85 11.30 -5.48 -4.33
N GLN A 86 10.26 -5.75 -3.54
CA GLN A 86 10.13 -5.32 -2.15
C GLN A 86 11.07 -6.13 -1.25
N VAL A 87 11.85 -5.46 -0.42
CA VAL A 87 12.86 -6.06 0.48
C VAL A 87 12.73 -5.60 1.93
N HIS A 88 11.60 -4.94 2.26
CA HIS A 88 11.35 -4.33 3.57
C HIS A 88 12.41 -3.29 3.95
N GLY A 89 12.90 -2.58 2.93
CA GLY A 89 13.89 -1.51 3.03
C GLY A 89 13.27 -0.12 3.14
N ASP A 90 14.04 0.87 2.68
CA ASP A 90 13.64 2.29 2.66
C ASP A 90 14.03 2.98 1.34
N GLN A 91 14.37 2.18 0.31
CA GLN A 91 14.71 2.67 -1.02
C GLN A 91 13.44 3.13 -1.76
N VAL A 92 13.51 4.33 -2.31
CA VAL A 92 12.46 4.92 -3.17
C VAL A 92 12.92 4.89 -4.61
N LEU A 93 12.12 4.29 -5.49
CA LEU A 93 12.34 4.24 -6.93
C LEU A 93 11.53 5.34 -7.62
N LEU A 94 12.17 6.08 -8.50
CA LEU A 94 11.54 7.14 -9.28
C LEU A 94 11.41 6.67 -10.72
N LEU A 95 10.17 6.50 -11.20
CA LEU A 95 9.90 6.03 -12.54
C LEU A 95 10.02 7.18 -13.53
N ASN A 96 10.84 7.02 -14.54
CA ASN A 96 10.97 7.95 -15.68
C ASN A 96 9.96 7.60 -16.78
N PRO A 97 9.59 8.56 -17.66
CA PRO A 97 8.63 8.33 -18.75
C PRO A 97 8.98 7.17 -19.68
N ASP A 98 10.27 6.98 -19.95
CA ASP A 98 10.79 5.96 -20.90
C ASP A 98 10.88 4.55 -20.27
N GLN A 99 10.65 4.43 -18.96
CA GLN A 99 10.64 3.13 -18.30
C GLN A 99 9.25 2.50 -18.46
N SER A 100 9.15 1.50 -19.32
CA SER A 100 7.98 0.64 -19.39
C SER A 100 7.97 -0.29 -18.19
N GLY A 101 6.83 -0.40 -17.51
CA GLY A 101 6.56 -1.58 -16.71
C GLY A 101 6.34 -2.71 -17.69
N ALA A 102 7.37 -3.50 -17.99
CA ALA A 102 7.19 -4.61 -18.91
C ALA A 102 6.26 -5.65 -18.25
N ASP A 103 5.11 -5.89 -18.91
CA ASP A 103 4.17 -6.96 -18.53
C ASP A 103 4.55 -8.24 -19.30
N ASP A 104 5.84 -8.55 -19.37
CA ASP A 104 6.40 -9.72 -20.04
C ASP A 104 6.60 -10.92 -19.08
N GLY A 105 5.92 -10.89 -17.95
CA GLY A 105 5.90 -12.02 -17.00
C GLY A 105 7.05 -12.01 -15.99
N GLU A 106 7.96 -11.05 -16.04
CA GLU A 106 8.97 -10.90 -15.00
C GLU A 106 8.46 -10.26 -13.72
N ALA A 107 8.94 -10.77 -12.59
CA ALA A 107 8.37 -10.47 -11.28
C ALA A 107 8.48 -9.01 -10.84
N CYS A 108 9.48 -8.22 -11.36
CA CYS A 108 9.73 -6.85 -10.91
C CYS A 108 10.65 -6.08 -11.88
N PRO A 109 10.14 -5.39 -12.88
CA PRO A 109 10.96 -4.72 -13.89
C PRO A 109 11.64 -3.44 -13.42
N LEU A 110 11.11 -2.74 -12.39
CA LEU A 110 11.60 -1.41 -12.00
C LEU A 110 12.88 -1.44 -11.15
N GLY A 111 13.20 -2.56 -10.51
CA GLY A 111 14.35 -2.69 -9.62
C GLY A 111 13.98 -3.04 -8.18
N THR A 112 14.94 -2.90 -7.26
CA THR A 112 14.75 -3.23 -5.84
C THR A 112 14.44 -1.97 -5.03
N GLY A 113 13.30 -1.96 -4.34
CA GLY A 113 12.86 -0.84 -3.50
C GLY A 113 11.47 -1.10 -2.90
N ASP A 114 11.13 -0.31 -1.91
CA ASP A 114 9.88 -0.47 -1.16
C ASP A 114 8.92 0.72 -1.34
N ALA A 115 9.32 1.72 -2.11
CA ALA A 115 8.44 2.80 -2.55
C ALA A 115 8.72 3.15 -4.01
N MET A 116 7.68 3.59 -4.70
CA MET A 116 7.74 4.04 -6.09
C MET A 116 7.01 5.37 -6.22
N ALA A 117 7.53 6.28 -7.07
CA ALA A 117 6.84 7.53 -7.39
C ALA A 117 7.01 7.89 -8.87
N THR A 118 5.96 8.51 -9.45
CA THR A 118 5.95 8.92 -10.87
C THR A 118 5.03 10.11 -11.13
N ALA A 119 5.38 10.88 -12.17
CA ALA A 119 4.51 11.85 -12.83
C ALA A 119 4.03 11.34 -14.22
N THR A 120 4.29 10.09 -14.55
CA THR A 120 3.96 9.52 -15.86
C THR A 120 2.55 8.97 -15.86
N ALA A 121 1.69 9.51 -16.73
CA ALA A 121 0.33 9.02 -16.92
C ALA A 121 0.29 7.60 -17.52
N GLY A 122 -0.76 6.86 -17.22
CA GLY A 122 -0.98 5.51 -17.73
C GLY A 122 -0.17 4.42 -17.04
N LYS A 123 0.58 4.72 -15.99
CA LYS A 123 1.30 3.76 -15.16
C LYS A 123 0.59 3.56 -13.83
N LEU A 124 0.43 2.31 -13.41
CA LEU A 124 -0.11 1.93 -12.10
C LEU A 124 1.01 1.36 -11.23
N LEU A 125 1.40 2.09 -10.21
CA LEU A 125 2.36 1.63 -9.22
C LEU A 125 1.70 0.61 -8.30
N MET A 126 2.13 -0.66 -8.34
CA MET A 126 1.56 -1.75 -7.56
C MET A 126 2.50 -2.20 -6.44
N ILE A 127 1.98 -2.23 -5.23
CA ILE A 127 2.61 -2.81 -4.03
C ILE A 127 1.85 -4.09 -3.64
N GLN A 128 2.61 -5.11 -3.19
CA GLN A 128 2.13 -6.43 -2.80
C GLN A 128 2.15 -6.56 -1.28
N LEU A 129 1.05 -7.02 -0.68
CA LEU A 129 0.81 -6.91 0.75
C LEU A 129 0.23 -8.21 1.35
N ALA A 130 0.70 -8.54 2.54
CA ALA A 130 0.04 -9.38 3.53
C ALA A 130 0.56 -8.91 4.90
N ASP A 131 -0.18 -8.02 5.54
CA ASP A 131 0.06 -7.36 6.83
C ASP A 131 0.88 -6.06 6.80
N CYS A 132 1.85 -5.88 5.88
CA CYS A 132 2.54 -4.59 5.75
C CYS A 132 1.59 -3.50 5.25
N GLN A 133 1.89 -2.23 5.57
CA GLN A 133 1.10 -1.10 5.09
C GLN A 133 1.40 -0.80 3.62
N SER A 134 0.37 -0.40 2.86
CA SER A 134 0.56 0.51 1.74
C SER A 134 0.25 1.93 2.18
N ILE A 135 1.05 2.89 1.69
CA ILE A 135 0.72 4.31 1.82
C ILE A 135 0.66 4.87 0.40
N LEU A 136 -0.53 5.34 0.02
CA LEU A 136 -0.75 6.00 -1.26
C LEU A 136 -0.57 7.50 -1.08
N LEU A 137 0.18 8.15 -1.99
CA LEU A 137 0.36 9.61 -2.00
C LEU A 137 -0.05 10.17 -3.36
N TYR A 138 -0.70 11.33 -3.34
CA TYR A 138 -0.99 12.12 -4.53
C TYR A 138 -0.69 13.60 -4.30
N ASP A 139 0.10 14.20 -5.21
CA ASP A 139 0.32 15.65 -5.30
C ASP A 139 -0.66 16.26 -6.29
N THR A 140 -1.61 17.02 -5.78
CA THR A 140 -2.68 17.64 -6.59
C THR A 140 -2.17 18.72 -7.53
N THR A 141 -1.04 19.36 -7.22
CA THR A 141 -0.48 20.47 -8.00
C THR A 141 0.49 19.98 -9.07
N ARG A 142 1.34 19.01 -8.74
CA ARG A 142 2.37 18.49 -9.65
C ARG A 142 1.90 17.25 -10.41
N GLN A 143 0.74 16.71 -10.08
CA GLN A 143 0.23 15.45 -10.62
C GLN A 143 1.28 14.35 -10.51
N VAL A 144 1.70 14.06 -9.29
CA VAL A 144 2.65 13.00 -8.96
C VAL A 144 1.98 12.03 -8.01
N VAL A 145 2.12 10.75 -8.29
CA VAL A 145 1.64 9.69 -7.39
C VAL A 145 2.80 8.90 -6.82
N ALA A 146 2.60 8.35 -5.61
CA ALA A 146 3.51 7.38 -5.04
C ALA A 146 2.74 6.24 -4.35
N ASN A 147 3.36 5.06 -4.33
CA ASN A 147 2.89 3.90 -3.58
C ASN A 147 4.04 3.33 -2.75
N ILE A 148 3.82 3.17 -1.47
CA ILE A 148 4.84 2.82 -0.47
C ILE A 148 4.48 1.49 0.18
N HIS A 149 5.41 0.54 0.17
CA HIS A 149 5.38 -0.64 1.01
C HIS A 149 6.08 -0.32 2.33
N SER A 150 5.31 -0.18 3.40
CA SER A 150 5.84 0.09 4.73
C SER A 150 5.64 -1.12 5.66
N GLY A 151 6.56 -2.07 5.61
CA GLY A 151 6.72 -3.07 6.66
C GLY A 151 7.36 -2.42 7.91
N TRP A 152 7.36 -3.11 9.07
CA TRP A 152 7.88 -2.53 10.31
C TRP A 152 9.32 -1.99 10.19
N ARG A 153 10.19 -2.65 9.40
CA ARG A 153 11.56 -2.16 9.13
C ARG A 153 11.56 -0.87 8.32
N GLY A 154 10.68 -0.76 7.31
CA GLY A 154 10.49 0.46 6.53
C GLY A 154 9.96 1.60 7.40
N SER A 155 8.99 1.32 8.27
CA SER A 155 8.44 2.29 9.22
C SER A 155 9.52 2.85 10.15
N ILE A 156 10.33 2.02 10.80
CA ILE A 156 11.38 2.52 11.70
C ILE A 156 12.52 3.26 10.97
N ARG A 157 12.67 3.06 9.66
CA ARG A 157 13.59 3.80 8.77
C ARG A 157 12.95 5.02 8.11
N ASN A 158 11.68 5.28 8.42
CA ASN A 158 10.91 6.41 7.92
C ASN A 158 10.76 6.43 6.40
N ILE A 159 10.35 5.31 5.80
CA ILE A 159 10.15 5.23 4.35
C ILE A 159 9.06 6.21 3.86
N ALA A 160 8.03 6.49 4.67
CA ALA A 160 7.00 7.48 4.35
C ALA A 160 7.60 8.87 4.16
N GLY A 161 8.33 9.40 5.14
CA GLY A 161 8.98 10.70 5.04
C GLY A 161 10.07 10.75 3.96
N ARG A 162 10.80 9.64 3.73
CA ARG A 162 11.77 9.53 2.62
C ARG A 162 11.10 9.66 1.27
N THR A 163 9.92 9.06 1.09
CA THR A 163 9.16 9.17 -0.17
C THR A 163 8.67 10.59 -0.40
N VAL A 164 8.10 11.25 0.61
CA VAL A 164 7.71 12.67 0.51
C VAL A 164 8.91 13.54 0.13
N ASN A 165 10.07 13.32 0.76
CA ASN A 165 11.30 14.04 0.42
C ASN A 165 11.81 13.75 -1.01
N ALA A 166 11.67 12.52 -1.50
CA ALA A 166 12.01 12.16 -2.87
C ALA A 166 11.09 12.85 -3.87
N MET A 167 9.77 12.89 -3.61
CA MET A 167 8.79 13.63 -4.41
C MET A 167 9.13 15.13 -4.46
N LYS A 168 9.44 15.73 -3.30
CA LYS A 168 9.87 17.12 -3.22
C LYS A 168 11.13 17.40 -4.06
N LYS A 169 12.16 16.57 -3.93
CA LYS A 169 13.45 16.76 -4.62
C LYS A 169 13.33 16.55 -6.13
N ARG A 170 12.58 15.53 -6.56
CA ARG A 170 12.55 15.10 -7.98
C ARG A 170 11.50 15.84 -8.79
N PHE A 171 10.32 16.10 -8.21
CA PHE A 171 9.17 16.64 -8.91
C PHE A 171 8.79 18.07 -8.44
N GLY A 172 9.46 18.59 -7.42
CA GLY A 172 9.12 19.90 -6.84
C GLY A 172 7.80 19.88 -6.05
N SER A 173 7.38 18.71 -5.56
CA SER A 173 6.17 18.57 -4.75
C SER A 173 6.24 19.41 -3.48
N ASN A 174 5.15 20.10 -3.16
CA ASN A 174 4.98 20.72 -1.85
C ASN A 174 4.23 19.72 -0.94
N PRO A 175 4.81 19.28 0.19
CA PRO A 175 4.15 18.32 1.07
C PRO A 175 2.75 18.75 1.55
N ALA A 176 2.50 20.05 1.70
CA ALA A 176 1.19 20.56 2.09
C ALA A 176 0.07 20.28 1.04
N ASN A 177 0.46 20.01 -0.21
CA ASN A 177 -0.49 19.68 -1.30
C ASN A 177 -0.66 18.16 -1.49
N LEU A 178 0.00 17.34 -0.67
CA LEU A 178 -0.14 15.89 -0.74
C LEU A 178 -1.40 15.42 -0.01
N PHE A 179 -2.12 14.51 -0.65
CA PHE A 179 -3.12 13.66 -0.02
C PHE A 179 -2.54 12.27 0.20
N ALA A 180 -2.86 11.66 1.33
CA ALA A 180 -2.30 10.38 1.75
C ALA A 180 -3.38 9.41 2.22
N GLY A 181 -3.29 8.13 1.82
CA GLY A 181 -4.12 7.05 2.32
C GLY A 181 -3.28 5.91 2.89
N ILE A 182 -3.44 5.60 4.19
CA ILE A 182 -2.80 4.47 4.88
C ILE A 182 -3.74 3.27 4.78
N GLY A 183 -3.34 2.26 4.01
CA GLY A 183 -4.17 1.10 3.67
C GLY A 183 -4.33 0.07 4.78
N PRO A 184 -5.23 -0.92 4.56
CA PRO A 184 -5.38 -2.10 5.40
C PRO A 184 -4.04 -2.78 5.66
N SER A 185 -3.74 -3.05 6.92
CA SER A 185 -2.48 -3.64 7.36
C SER A 185 -2.63 -4.24 8.76
N LEU A 186 -1.57 -4.78 9.33
CA LEU A 186 -1.59 -5.29 10.70
C LEU A 186 -1.85 -4.14 11.68
N GLY A 187 -3.03 -4.14 12.30
CA GLY A 187 -3.43 -3.10 13.25
C GLY A 187 -2.79 -3.28 14.63
N PRO A 188 -2.89 -2.27 15.49
CA PRO A 188 -2.32 -2.30 16.85
C PRO A 188 -2.86 -3.46 17.70
N CYS A 189 -4.06 -3.97 17.39
CA CYS A 189 -4.63 -5.16 18.01
C CYS A 189 -3.85 -6.46 17.74
N CYS A 190 -3.04 -6.50 16.66
CA CYS A 190 -2.36 -7.70 16.17
C CYS A 190 -0.86 -7.53 15.89
N ALA A 191 -0.34 -6.29 15.94
CA ALA A 191 1.05 -5.97 15.66
C ALA A 191 1.95 -6.27 16.86
N GLU A 192 2.02 -7.55 17.24
CA GLU A 192 2.81 -8.04 18.38
C GLU A 192 4.29 -8.23 18.00
N PHE A 193 5.18 -7.70 18.85
CA PHE A 193 6.64 -7.77 18.76
C PHE A 193 7.23 -8.21 20.11
N ILE A 194 7.29 -9.51 20.36
CA ILE A 194 7.75 -10.08 21.65
C ILE A 194 9.18 -9.63 21.96
N HIS A 195 10.00 -9.50 20.91
CA HIS A 195 11.40 -9.08 21.03
C HIS A 195 11.62 -7.60 20.69
N TYR A 196 10.59 -6.74 20.87
CA TYR A 196 10.63 -5.33 20.46
C TYR A 196 11.84 -4.55 20.96
N ARG A 197 12.38 -4.87 22.14
CA ARG A 197 13.60 -4.21 22.67
C ARG A 197 14.83 -4.39 21.79
N LYS A 198 14.89 -5.46 20.98
CA LYS A 198 15.96 -5.73 20.01
C LYS A 198 15.59 -5.28 18.59
N GLU A 199 14.31 -5.23 18.28
CA GLU A 199 13.79 -5.03 16.93
C GLU A 199 13.38 -3.57 16.68
N ILE A 200 12.77 -2.90 17.68
CA ILE A 200 12.19 -1.57 17.56
C ILE A 200 13.01 -0.57 18.38
N PRO A 201 13.62 0.44 17.76
CA PRO A 201 14.37 1.48 18.48
C PRO A 201 13.52 2.19 19.54
N GLU A 202 14.16 2.56 20.65
CA GLU A 202 13.52 3.15 21.84
C GLU A 202 12.64 4.37 21.52
N ARG A 203 13.06 5.21 20.56
CA ARG A 203 12.28 6.37 20.12
C ARG A 203 10.87 6.05 19.60
N PHE A 204 10.57 4.78 19.30
CA PHE A 204 9.24 4.32 18.88
C PHE A 204 8.45 3.65 20.01
N TRP A 205 9.00 3.52 21.23
CA TRP A 205 8.31 2.82 22.30
C TRP A 205 7.10 3.58 22.84
N SER A 206 6.99 4.88 22.60
CA SER A 206 5.79 5.66 22.87
C SER A 206 4.55 5.21 22.07
N TYR A 207 4.75 4.55 20.92
CA TYR A 207 3.67 3.98 20.11
C TYR A 207 3.25 2.56 20.54
N LYS A 208 3.77 2.08 21.66
CA LYS A 208 3.35 0.79 22.23
C LYS A 208 2.00 0.95 22.92
N VAL A 209 0.98 0.22 22.44
CA VAL A 209 -0.40 0.31 22.97
C VAL A 209 -0.74 -0.77 23.97
N LEU A 210 -0.09 -1.95 23.89
CA LEU A 210 -0.18 -3.07 24.83
C LEU A 210 1.23 -3.57 25.14
N GLN A 211 1.35 -4.62 25.97
CA GLN A 211 2.64 -5.12 26.46
C GLN A 211 3.70 -5.31 25.38
N HIS A 212 3.32 -5.82 24.19
CA HIS A 212 4.22 -6.08 23.06
C HIS A 212 3.66 -5.59 21.73
N HIS A 213 2.56 -4.84 21.70
CA HIS A 213 1.88 -4.39 20.50
C HIS A 213 2.22 -2.93 20.20
N PHE A 214 2.38 -2.62 18.90
CA PHE A 214 2.75 -1.31 18.43
C PHE A 214 1.71 -0.77 17.43
N ASP A 215 1.48 0.54 17.48
CA ASP A 215 0.63 1.24 16.53
C ASP A 215 1.46 1.81 15.36
N PHE A 216 1.66 0.99 14.33
CA PHE A 216 2.34 1.42 13.11
C PHE A 216 1.49 2.35 12.25
N TRP A 217 0.18 2.39 12.46
CA TRP A 217 -0.69 3.35 11.77
C TRP A 217 -0.39 4.76 12.23
N THR A 218 -0.34 4.99 13.53
CA THR A 218 0.03 6.29 14.12
C THR A 218 1.48 6.65 13.78
N ILE A 219 2.44 5.70 13.79
CA ILE A 219 3.82 5.97 13.35
C ILE A 219 3.84 6.53 11.92
N SER A 220 3.12 5.91 10.98
CA SER A 220 3.09 6.36 9.58
C SER A 220 2.42 7.72 9.43
N HIS A 221 1.32 7.97 10.14
CA HIS A 221 0.65 9.25 10.19
C HIS A 221 1.60 10.37 10.66
N ASP A 222 2.28 10.16 11.79
CA ASP A 222 3.18 11.15 12.37
C ASP A 222 4.40 11.41 11.47
N GLN A 223 4.90 10.37 10.79
CA GLN A 223 5.99 10.51 9.81
C GLN A 223 5.58 11.35 8.60
N LEU A 224 4.36 11.20 8.11
CA LEU A 224 3.80 12.03 7.04
C LEU A 224 3.64 13.48 7.49
N CYS A 225 3.07 13.71 8.68
CA CYS A 225 2.95 15.04 9.28
C CYS A 225 4.32 15.70 9.48
N ALA A 226 5.29 14.96 10.02
CA ALA A 226 6.66 15.46 10.20
C ALA A 226 7.37 15.78 8.86
N ALA A 227 6.95 15.14 7.76
CA ALA A 227 7.42 15.45 6.41
C ALA A 227 6.69 16.66 5.78
N GLY A 228 5.66 17.21 6.45
CA GLY A 228 4.92 18.42 6.04
C GLY A 228 3.59 18.14 5.35
N VAL A 229 3.10 16.91 5.34
CA VAL A 229 1.74 16.59 4.88
C VAL A 229 0.74 17.09 5.91
N SER A 230 -0.34 17.77 5.46
CA SER A 230 -1.38 18.24 6.38
C SER A 230 -2.09 17.06 7.05
N PRO A 231 -2.30 17.06 8.38
CA PRO A 231 -3.06 16.01 9.05
C PRO A 231 -4.45 15.76 8.44
N ASP A 232 -5.13 16.81 7.99
CA ASP A 232 -6.46 16.75 7.37
C ASP A 232 -6.44 16.09 5.97
N HIS A 233 -5.26 15.91 5.38
CA HIS A 233 -5.07 15.22 4.11
C HIS A 233 -4.65 13.76 4.28
N ILE A 234 -4.60 13.23 5.51
CA ILE A 234 -4.17 11.87 5.78
C ILE A 234 -5.35 11.03 6.26
N GLU A 235 -5.76 10.06 5.46
CA GLU A 235 -6.76 9.07 5.84
C GLU A 235 -6.10 7.75 6.21
N ASN A 236 -6.63 7.09 7.26
CA ASN A 236 -6.24 5.74 7.65
C ASN A 236 -7.46 4.82 7.51
N SER A 237 -7.33 3.72 6.78
CA SER A 237 -8.41 2.75 6.61
C SER A 237 -8.91 2.13 7.91
N ASN A 238 -8.09 2.08 8.95
CA ASN A 238 -8.37 1.46 10.24
C ASN A 238 -8.80 -0.02 10.15
N ILE A 239 -8.38 -0.73 9.09
CA ILE A 239 -8.71 -2.14 8.86
C ILE A 239 -7.49 -3.00 9.16
N CYS A 240 -7.59 -3.85 10.19
CA CYS A 240 -6.57 -4.84 10.50
C CYS A 240 -6.72 -6.07 9.60
N THR A 241 -5.68 -6.40 8.83
CA THR A 241 -5.68 -7.54 7.88
C THR A 241 -5.82 -8.89 8.58
N ARG A 242 -5.16 -9.09 9.74
CA ARG A 242 -5.27 -10.32 10.54
C ARG A 242 -6.68 -10.53 11.11
N CYS A 243 -7.36 -9.46 11.53
CA CYS A 243 -8.75 -9.54 11.99
C CYS A 243 -9.73 -9.73 10.83
N ASN A 244 -9.32 -9.46 9.59
CA ASN A 244 -10.15 -9.50 8.40
C ASN A 244 -9.58 -10.41 7.30
N THR A 245 -9.15 -11.63 7.66
CA THR A 245 -8.61 -12.62 6.71
C THR A 245 -9.63 -13.07 5.66
N ALA A 246 -10.92 -12.87 5.93
CA ALA A 246 -11.95 -13.04 4.92
C ALA A 246 -11.83 -12.04 3.75
N LEU A 247 -11.22 -10.87 3.96
CA LEU A 247 -11.08 -9.81 2.96
C LEU A 247 -9.65 -9.66 2.43
N PHE A 248 -8.65 -9.92 3.26
CA PHE A 248 -7.24 -9.69 2.94
C PHE A 248 -6.38 -10.90 3.28
N PHE A 249 -5.33 -11.11 2.52
CA PHE A 249 -4.28 -12.05 2.90
C PHE A 249 -3.53 -11.51 4.13
N SER A 250 -3.29 -12.38 5.12
CA SER A 250 -2.52 -12.05 6.32
C SER A 250 -1.47 -13.10 6.59
N TYR A 251 -0.19 -12.74 6.49
CA TYR A 251 0.91 -13.64 6.82
C TYR A 251 0.93 -13.99 8.31
N ARG A 252 0.64 -13.03 9.18
CA ARG A 252 0.55 -13.22 10.62
C ARG A 252 -0.61 -14.15 11.02
N GLY A 253 -1.70 -14.12 10.26
CA GLY A 253 -2.90 -14.94 10.53
C GLY A 253 -2.84 -16.31 9.92
N GLU A 254 -2.27 -16.46 8.73
CA GLU A 254 -2.39 -17.66 7.90
C GLU A 254 -1.06 -18.39 7.65
N GLY A 255 0.10 -17.73 7.87
CA GLY A 255 1.43 -18.26 7.54
C GLY A 255 1.65 -18.32 6.03
N GLN A 256 1.35 -19.46 5.39
CA GLN A 256 1.39 -19.57 3.94
C GLN A 256 0.13 -18.95 3.33
N THR A 257 0.30 -17.85 2.61
CA THR A 257 -0.83 -17.08 2.04
C THR A 257 -0.37 -16.25 0.84
N GLY A 258 -1.34 -15.76 0.04
CA GLY A 258 -1.09 -14.87 -1.09
C GLY A 258 -0.68 -13.45 -0.68
N ARG A 259 -0.63 -12.57 -1.70
CA ARG A 259 -0.46 -11.12 -1.50
C ARG A 259 -1.57 -10.40 -2.24
N PHE A 260 -2.25 -9.48 -1.56
CA PHE A 260 -3.19 -8.57 -2.20
C PHE A 260 -2.45 -7.34 -2.76
N ALA A 261 -3.10 -6.65 -3.69
CA ALA A 261 -2.52 -5.48 -4.34
C ALA A 261 -3.04 -4.17 -3.74
N SER A 262 -2.14 -3.20 -3.61
CA SER A 262 -2.46 -1.78 -3.53
C SER A 262 -1.93 -1.11 -4.79
N VAL A 263 -2.74 -0.27 -5.44
CA VAL A 263 -2.35 0.41 -6.67
C VAL A 263 -2.73 1.89 -6.65
N ILE A 264 -1.90 2.72 -7.30
CA ILE A 264 -2.21 4.11 -7.64
C ILE A 264 -1.51 4.49 -8.95
N GLY A 265 -2.16 5.33 -9.76
CA GLY A 265 -1.59 5.85 -11.01
C GLY A 265 -2.33 7.08 -11.50
N LEU A 266 -1.69 7.81 -12.41
CA LEU A 266 -2.30 8.95 -13.12
C LEU A 266 -3.07 8.43 -14.34
N ASN A 267 -4.24 9.02 -14.59
CA ASN A 267 -5.01 8.77 -15.81
C ASN A 267 -4.24 9.20 -17.06
N LYS A 268 -4.57 8.58 -18.21
CA LYS A 268 -4.06 9.00 -19.53
C LYS A 268 -4.73 10.27 -19.96
#